data_c933447891f3ca0dab3db84797b49aa7
#
_entry.id   c933447891f3ca0dab3db84797b49aa7
#
_cell.length_a   1.000
_cell.length_b   1.000
_cell.length_c   1.000
_cell.angle_alpha   90.00
_cell.angle_beta   90.00
_cell.angle_gamma   90.00
#
_symmetry.space_group_name_H-M   'P 1'
#
loop_
_entity.id
_entity.type
_entity.pdbx_description
1 polymer ?
#
loop_
_entity_poly.entity_id
_entity_poly.type
_entity_poly.pdbx_seq_one_letter_code
_entity_poly.pdbx_strand_id
1 'polypeptide(L)'
;MYSLLGILYSPPIQIVVSLLISIASLIILLGCQFGITFAIMIYSISYFTRFIDICIALFSRIYKFCNPEEFERVLKNLEKTFILHGNSETKGLYVWHPHGLFASAPFIHCAMNKGTGSKKMPIVTLSMMFKIPFLRDILRTYGFINSNYSTIKNYLNSDTPVSLVVGGVEEMFYTEKKKLNLILKNRKGYLKLALETKKPLIPIITYGENELYE
;
A
#
# COMPACT_ATOMS: atom_id res chain seq x y z
N MET A 1 5.88 -71.73 -9.15
CA MET A 1 6.34 -70.45 -8.61
C MET A 1 6.35 -69.42 -9.74
N TYR A 2 5.26 -68.72 -9.92
CA TYR A 2 5.20 -67.66 -10.93
C TYR A 2 6.12 -66.50 -10.43
N SER A 3 7.12 -66.15 -11.24
CA SER A 3 7.98 -65.06 -10.90
C SER A 3 7.17 -63.76 -10.81
N LEU A 4 7.47 -62.89 -9.85
CA LEU A 4 6.83 -61.58 -9.68
C LEU A 4 6.79 -60.78 -11.00
N LEU A 5 7.77 -60.99 -11.87
CA LEU A 5 7.86 -60.45 -13.22
C LEU A 5 6.73 -60.96 -14.15
N GLY A 6 6.32 -62.22 -14.04
CA GLY A 6 5.24 -62.77 -14.87
C GLY A 6 3.86 -62.19 -14.52
N ILE A 7 3.67 -61.77 -13.27
CA ILE A 7 2.45 -61.10 -12.83
C ILE A 7 2.39 -59.66 -13.36
N LEU A 8 3.51 -58.96 -13.33
CA LEU A 8 3.62 -57.54 -13.84
C LEU A 8 3.41 -57.45 -15.37
N TYR A 9 3.73 -58.53 -16.12
CA TYR A 9 3.53 -58.59 -17.57
C TYR A 9 2.20 -59.24 -18.00
N SER A 10 1.31 -59.55 -17.05
CA SER A 10 -0.01 -60.09 -17.42
C SER A 10 -0.86 -58.97 -18.08
N PRO A 11 -1.59 -59.29 -19.18
CA PRO A 11 -2.37 -58.31 -19.93
C PRO A 11 -3.32 -57.44 -19.08
N PRO A 12 -4.04 -58.00 -18.08
CA PRO A 12 -4.94 -57.19 -17.28
C PRO A 12 -4.21 -56.15 -16.41
N ILE A 13 -3.01 -56.45 -15.90
CA ILE A 13 -2.22 -55.51 -15.09
C ILE A 13 -1.64 -54.39 -15.96
N GLN A 14 -1.19 -54.72 -17.17
CA GLN A 14 -0.72 -53.69 -18.12
C GLN A 14 -1.83 -52.71 -18.50
N ILE A 15 -3.06 -53.18 -18.68
CA ILE A 15 -4.23 -52.34 -18.96
C ILE A 15 -4.49 -51.38 -17.78
N VAL A 16 -4.47 -51.91 -16.56
CA VAL A 16 -4.70 -51.09 -15.36
C VAL A 16 -3.60 -50.03 -15.18
N VAL A 17 -2.32 -50.39 -15.36
CA VAL A 17 -1.21 -49.48 -15.25
C VAL A 17 -1.25 -48.37 -16.31
N SER A 18 -1.57 -48.74 -17.57
CA SER A 18 -1.71 -47.74 -18.64
C SER A 18 -2.87 -46.77 -18.41
N LEU A 19 -3.97 -47.25 -17.84
CA LEU A 19 -5.12 -46.45 -17.49
C LEU A 19 -4.77 -45.44 -16.36
N LEU A 20 -4.06 -45.89 -15.33
CA LEU A 20 -3.60 -45.02 -14.22
C LEU A 20 -2.63 -43.93 -14.71
N ILE A 21 -1.69 -44.27 -15.59
CA ILE A 21 -0.77 -43.34 -16.20
C ILE A 21 -1.53 -42.27 -17.03
N SER A 22 -2.53 -42.72 -17.81
CA SER A 22 -3.35 -41.83 -18.63
C SER A 22 -4.17 -40.86 -17.76
N ILE A 23 -4.77 -41.35 -16.67
CA ILE A 23 -5.51 -40.50 -15.72
C ILE A 23 -4.56 -39.51 -15.04
N ALA A 24 -3.39 -39.93 -14.58
CA ALA A 24 -2.40 -39.06 -13.97
C ALA A 24 -1.91 -37.97 -14.94
N SER A 25 -1.65 -38.33 -16.20
CA SER A 25 -1.28 -37.42 -17.26
C SER A 25 -2.38 -36.38 -17.55
N LEU A 26 -3.63 -36.81 -17.56
CA LEU A 26 -4.78 -35.92 -17.74
C LEU A 26 -4.94 -34.94 -16.58
N ILE A 27 -4.76 -35.40 -15.33
CA ILE A 27 -4.82 -34.55 -14.15
C ILE A 27 -3.70 -33.49 -14.17
N ILE A 28 -2.48 -33.87 -14.54
CA ILE A 28 -1.35 -32.96 -14.68
C ILE A 28 -1.62 -31.93 -15.78
N LEU A 29 -2.12 -32.37 -16.93
CA LEU A 29 -2.41 -31.49 -18.07
C LEU A 29 -3.50 -30.46 -17.72
N LEU A 30 -4.57 -30.89 -17.06
CA LEU A 30 -5.63 -30.01 -16.57
C LEU A 30 -5.09 -29.04 -15.52
N GLY A 31 -4.28 -29.51 -14.58
CA GLY A 31 -3.64 -28.65 -13.56
C GLY A 31 -2.74 -27.59 -14.20
N CYS A 32 -1.94 -27.97 -15.20
CA CYS A 32 -1.13 -26.99 -15.95
C CYS A 32 -1.99 -25.99 -16.74
N GLN A 33 -3.07 -26.43 -17.39
CA GLN A 33 -3.99 -25.54 -18.09
C GLN A 33 -4.68 -24.55 -17.14
N PHE A 34 -5.17 -25.01 -15.99
CA PHE A 34 -5.73 -24.12 -14.97
C PHE A 34 -4.71 -23.14 -14.43
N GLY A 35 -3.47 -23.57 -14.19
CA GLY A 35 -2.38 -22.70 -13.76
C GLY A 35 -2.05 -21.61 -14.78
N ILE A 36 -1.95 -21.98 -16.06
CA ILE A 36 -1.67 -21.03 -17.14
C ILE A 36 -2.83 -20.04 -17.34
N THR A 37 -4.08 -20.53 -17.36
CA THR A 37 -5.25 -19.65 -17.51
C THR A 37 -5.39 -18.69 -16.33
N PHE A 38 -5.12 -19.15 -15.12
CA PHE A 38 -5.12 -18.31 -13.92
C PHE A 38 -4.00 -17.26 -13.96
N ALA A 39 -2.80 -17.64 -14.38
CA ALA A 39 -1.69 -16.71 -14.57
C ALA A 39 -1.98 -15.64 -15.65
N ILE A 40 -2.57 -16.04 -16.79
CA ILE A 40 -3.01 -15.12 -17.84
C ILE A 40 -4.10 -14.18 -17.33
N MET A 41 -5.04 -14.69 -16.56
CA MET A 41 -6.10 -13.88 -15.96
C MET A 41 -5.53 -12.83 -15.00
N ILE A 42 -4.62 -13.21 -14.09
CA ILE A 42 -3.94 -12.29 -13.19
C ILE A 42 -3.14 -11.23 -13.99
N TYR A 43 -2.42 -11.66 -15.01
CA TYR A 43 -1.66 -10.74 -15.87
C TYR A 43 -2.57 -9.78 -16.63
N SER A 44 -3.68 -10.28 -17.19
CA SER A 44 -4.67 -9.46 -17.89
C SER A 44 -5.35 -8.44 -16.97
N ILE A 45 -5.71 -8.87 -15.78
CA ILE A 45 -6.21 -7.97 -14.72
C ILE A 45 -5.13 -6.92 -14.39
N SER A 46 -3.86 -7.30 -14.25
CA SER A 46 -2.74 -6.37 -14.01
C SER A 46 -2.58 -5.36 -15.14
N TYR A 47 -2.74 -5.75 -16.36
CA TYR A 47 -2.64 -4.85 -17.52
C TYR A 47 -3.83 -3.90 -17.60
N PHE A 48 -5.04 -4.41 -17.35
CA PHE A 48 -6.27 -3.63 -17.42
C PHE A 48 -6.31 -2.51 -16.39
N THR A 49 -5.76 -2.70 -15.21
CA THR A 49 -5.76 -1.63 -14.20
C THR A 49 -4.67 -0.60 -14.44
N ARG A 50 -3.50 -0.98 -14.98
CA ARG A 50 -2.55 0.02 -15.48
C ARG A 50 -3.17 0.91 -16.56
N PHE A 51 -3.99 0.31 -17.41
CA PHE A 51 -4.76 1.05 -18.40
C PHE A 51 -5.76 2.00 -17.74
N ILE A 52 -6.50 1.55 -16.72
CA ILE A 52 -7.41 2.39 -15.94
C ILE A 52 -6.65 3.54 -15.26
N ASP A 53 -5.49 3.28 -14.64
CA ASP A 53 -4.68 4.34 -14.00
C ASP A 53 -4.22 5.39 -15.01
N ILE A 54 -3.81 4.97 -16.20
CA ILE A 54 -3.48 5.89 -17.30
C ILE A 54 -4.72 6.70 -17.72
N CYS A 55 -5.88 6.05 -17.84
CA CYS A 55 -7.14 6.72 -18.17
C CYS A 55 -7.55 7.74 -17.10
N ILE A 56 -7.44 7.37 -15.83
CA ILE A 56 -7.73 8.28 -14.69
C ILE A 56 -6.76 9.47 -14.70
N ALA A 57 -5.47 9.21 -14.91
CA ALA A 57 -4.46 10.27 -14.96
C ALA A 57 -4.69 11.21 -16.17
N LEU A 58 -5.05 10.68 -17.33
CA LEU A 58 -5.41 11.45 -18.50
C LEU A 58 -6.70 12.25 -18.27
N PHE A 59 -7.73 11.59 -17.71
CA PHE A 59 -9.01 12.24 -17.41
C PHE A 59 -8.83 13.37 -16.41
N SER A 60 -8.04 13.17 -15.35
CA SER A 60 -7.75 14.22 -14.37
C SER A 60 -7.01 15.42 -14.98
N ARG A 61 -6.08 15.16 -15.91
CA ARG A 61 -5.39 16.23 -16.66
C ARG A 61 -6.34 16.98 -17.59
N ILE A 62 -7.19 16.25 -18.31
CA ILE A 62 -8.20 16.85 -19.21
C ILE A 62 -9.22 17.64 -18.38
N TYR A 63 -9.70 17.09 -17.27
CA TYR A 63 -10.64 17.77 -16.38
C TYR A 63 -10.04 19.06 -15.81
N LYS A 64 -8.81 19.02 -15.34
CA LYS A 64 -8.09 20.22 -14.88
C LYS A 64 -7.95 21.27 -15.99
N PHE A 65 -7.66 20.83 -17.22
CA PHE A 65 -7.53 21.73 -18.38
C PHE A 65 -8.86 22.35 -18.78
N CYS A 66 -9.95 21.56 -18.76
CA CYS A 66 -11.28 22.03 -19.15
C CYS A 66 -12.00 22.85 -18.05
N ASN A 67 -11.67 22.60 -16.79
CA ASN A 67 -12.35 23.24 -15.64
C ASN A 67 -11.33 23.76 -14.60
N PRO A 68 -10.45 24.70 -14.97
CA PRO A 68 -9.40 25.15 -14.08
C PRO A 68 -9.94 25.84 -12.81
N GLU A 69 -11.01 26.64 -12.95
CA GLU A 69 -11.61 27.37 -11.85
C GLU A 69 -12.29 26.46 -10.81
N GLU A 70 -12.98 25.43 -11.29
CA GLU A 70 -13.63 24.46 -10.41
C GLU A 70 -12.61 23.58 -9.70
N PHE A 71 -11.57 23.18 -10.40
CA PHE A 71 -10.46 22.44 -9.81
C PHE A 71 -9.75 23.27 -8.73
N GLU A 72 -9.43 24.53 -9.00
CA GLU A 72 -8.83 25.44 -8.01
C GLU A 72 -9.78 25.71 -6.82
N ARG A 73 -11.09 25.80 -7.06
CA ARG A 73 -12.09 25.95 -5.99
C ARG A 73 -12.12 24.74 -5.07
N VAL A 74 -12.11 23.50 -5.61
CA VAL A 74 -12.03 22.28 -4.82
C VAL A 74 -10.75 22.23 -4.01
N LEU A 75 -9.61 22.58 -4.63
CA LEU A 75 -8.32 22.65 -3.96
C LEU A 75 -8.33 23.67 -2.80
N LYS A 76 -8.89 24.85 -3.04
CA LYS A 76 -8.99 25.94 -2.06
C LYS A 76 -9.90 25.57 -0.88
N ASN A 77 -10.95 24.81 -1.13
CA ASN A 77 -11.83 24.29 -0.07
C ASN A 77 -11.10 23.23 0.77
N LEU A 78 -10.33 22.35 0.15
CA LEU A 78 -9.49 21.39 0.87
C LEU A 78 -8.42 22.10 1.73
N GLU A 79 -7.79 23.15 1.21
CA GLU A 79 -6.83 23.97 1.96
C GLU A 79 -7.44 24.66 3.17
N LYS A 80 -8.69 25.14 3.05
CA LYS A 80 -9.40 25.74 4.18
C LYS A 80 -9.80 24.73 5.25
N THR A 81 -9.97 23.47 4.85
CA THR A 81 -10.36 22.39 5.76
C THR A 81 -9.17 21.87 6.57
N PHE A 82 -7.95 21.94 5.99
CA PHE A 82 -6.74 21.45 6.63
C PHE A 82 -5.74 22.59 6.84
N ILE A 83 -5.74 23.16 8.03
CA ILE A 83 -4.81 24.21 8.42
C ILE A 83 -3.65 23.57 9.19
N LEU A 84 -2.44 23.66 8.65
CA LEU A 84 -1.23 23.27 9.36
C LEU A 84 -0.65 24.49 10.09
N HIS A 85 -0.59 24.40 11.42
CA HIS A 85 0.09 25.38 12.24
C HIS A 85 1.53 24.91 12.51
N GLY A 86 2.53 25.66 12.05
CA GLY A 86 3.93 25.36 12.29
C GLY A 86 4.81 25.44 11.04
N ASN A 87 6.11 25.22 11.23
CA ASN A 87 7.09 25.25 10.14
C ASN A 87 7.14 23.89 9.41
N SER A 88 6.68 23.85 8.19
CA SER A 88 6.63 22.62 7.35
C SER A 88 7.92 22.35 6.55
N GLU A 89 8.91 23.22 6.63
CA GLU A 89 10.15 23.09 5.84
C GLU A 89 11.23 22.27 6.52
N THR A 90 11.00 21.86 7.76
CA THR A 90 11.98 21.11 8.54
C THR A 90 12.18 19.71 7.96
N LYS A 91 13.44 19.40 7.61
CA LYS A 91 13.81 18.04 7.15
C LYS A 91 13.88 17.10 8.34
N GLY A 92 12.90 16.22 8.49
CA GLY A 92 12.82 15.31 9.63
C GLY A 92 11.76 14.24 9.49
N LEU A 93 11.47 13.57 10.59
CA LEU A 93 10.44 12.55 10.70
C LEU A 93 9.16 13.17 11.27
N TYR A 94 8.17 13.34 10.42
CA TYR A 94 6.86 13.86 10.77
C TYR A 94 6.00 12.74 11.34
N VAL A 95 5.55 12.89 12.56
CA VAL A 95 4.84 11.87 13.34
C VAL A 95 3.41 12.32 13.56
N TRP A 96 2.49 11.69 12.84
CA TRP A 96 1.07 12.08 12.81
C TRP A 96 0.24 11.33 13.83
N HIS A 97 -0.65 12.05 14.48
CA HIS A 97 -1.60 11.56 15.48
C HIS A 97 -2.94 12.30 15.37
N PRO A 98 -4.07 11.62 15.63
CA PRO A 98 -4.22 10.15 15.73
C PRO A 98 -4.13 9.50 14.35
N HIS A 99 -4.13 8.14 14.34
CA HIS A 99 -4.26 7.40 13.07
C HIS A 99 -5.63 7.61 12.46
N GLY A 100 -6.69 7.73 13.27
CA GLY A 100 -8.05 7.70 12.76
C GLY A 100 -8.35 6.38 12.03
N LEU A 101 -9.44 6.35 11.25
CA LEU A 101 -9.75 5.16 10.47
C LEU A 101 -8.84 5.00 9.23
N PHE A 102 -8.57 6.08 8.51
CA PHE A 102 -7.81 6.05 7.23
C PHE A 102 -6.57 6.95 7.19
N ALA A 103 -6.23 7.62 8.27
CA ALA A 103 -5.12 8.58 8.31
C ALA A 103 -5.24 9.64 7.18
N SER A 104 -6.41 10.26 7.08
CA SER A 104 -6.79 11.16 5.97
C SER A 104 -5.93 12.41 5.92
N ALA A 105 -5.59 12.99 7.07
CA ALA A 105 -4.83 14.22 7.14
C ALA A 105 -3.41 14.09 6.55
N PRO A 106 -2.59 13.10 6.91
CA PRO A 106 -1.29 12.92 6.27
C PRO A 106 -1.41 12.63 4.77
N PHE A 107 -2.45 11.91 4.33
CA PHE A 107 -2.69 11.68 2.91
C PHE A 107 -2.95 12.98 2.15
N ILE A 108 -3.91 13.79 2.62
CA ILE A 108 -4.27 15.05 1.97
C ILE A 108 -3.07 16.00 1.97
N HIS A 109 -2.39 16.12 3.11
CA HIS A 109 -1.30 17.06 3.26
C HIS A 109 -0.05 16.68 2.46
N CYS A 110 0.37 15.41 2.52
CA CYS A 110 1.63 14.97 1.93
C CYS A 110 1.46 14.49 0.48
N ALA A 111 0.44 13.66 0.19
CA ALA A 111 0.27 13.07 -1.13
C ALA A 111 -0.34 14.07 -2.12
N MET A 112 -1.30 14.87 -1.68
CA MET A 112 -1.95 15.88 -2.52
C MET A 112 -1.18 17.20 -2.59
N ASN A 113 -0.05 17.30 -1.87
CA ASN A 113 0.84 18.47 -1.83
C ASN A 113 0.13 19.77 -1.45
N LYS A 114 -0.81 19.69 -0.51
CA LYS A 114 -1.59 20.82 -0.04
C LYS A 114 -1.06 21.31 1.31
N GLY A 115 -0.50 22.50 1.31
CA GLY A 115 -0.12 23.22 2.54
C GLY A 115 1.37 23.21 2.92
N THR A 116 2.28 22.56 2.19
CA THR A 116 3.72 22.61 2.50
C THR A 116 4.58 23.39 1.51
N GLY A 117 4.01 23.87 0.41
CA GLY A 117 4.76 24.68 -0.58
C GLY A 117 5.91 23.96 -1.31
N SER A 118 6.33 22.80 -0.87
CA SER A 118 7.48 22.09 -1.43
C SER A 118 7.29 20.59 -1.45
N LYS A 119 8.01 19.94 -2.32
CA LYS A 119 8.16 18.49 -2.61
C LYS A 119 7.23 17.53 -1.85
N LYS A 120 6.53 16.66 -2.57
CA LYS A 120 5.75 15.54 -2.02
C LYS A 120 6.54 14.84 -0.93
N MET A 121 6.01 14.83 0.29
CA MET A 121 6.60 14.14 1.42
C MET A 121 6.20 12.66 1.36
N PRO A 122 7.14 11.70 1.33
CA PRO A 122 6.82 10.28 1.38
C PRO A 122 6.01 9.91 2.60
N ILE A 123 4.93 9.14 2.40
CA ILE A 123 4.07 8.64 3.47
C ILE A 123 4.35 7.17 3.69
N VAL A 124 4.63 6.80 4.93
CA VAL A 124 4.88 5.40 5.28
C VAL A 124 3.56 4.65 5.42
N THR A 125 3.45 3.50 4.75
CA THR A 125 2.34 2.56 4.91
C THR A 125 2.82 1.11 5.01
N LEU A 126 1.91 0.19 5.34
CA LEU A 126 2.22 -1.22 5.56
C LEU A 126 2.93 -1.85 4.36
N SER A 127 4.05 -2.51 4.62
CA SER A 127 4.84 -3.18 3.57
C SER A 127 4.05 -4.25 2.80
N MET A 128 3.06 -4.89 3.43
CA MET A 128 2.21 -5.88 2.79
C MET A 128 1.34 -5.29 1.66
N MET A 129 0.94 -4.02 1.75
CA MET A 129 0.16 -3.36 0.72
C MET A 129 0.92 -3.24 -0.61
N PHE A 130 2.25 -3.17 -0.55
CA PHE A 130 3.10 -3.16 -1.75
C PHE A 130 3.23 -4.53 -2.43
N LYS A 131 2.75 -5.62 -1.80
CA LYS A 131 2.70 -6.94 -2.41
C LYS A 131 1.45 -7.15 -3.27
N ILE A 132 0.43 -6.32 -3.07
CA ILE A 132 -0.83 -6.38 -3.83
C ILE A 132 -0.61 -5.66 -5.16
N PRO A 133 -0.75 -6.35 -6.31
CA PRO A 133 -0.73 -5.72 -7.63
C PRO A 133 -1.76 -4.57 -7.66
N PHE A 134 -1.53 -3.53 -8.43
CA PHE A 134 -2.30 -2.28 -8.54
C PHE A 134 -2.19 -1.36 -7.34
N LEU A 135 -2.50 -1.85 -6.14
CA LEU A 135 -2.41 -1.06 -4.92
C LEU A 135 -0.99 -0.51 -4.76
N ARG A 136 0.01 -1.36 -5.04
CA ARG A 136 1.42 -0.93 -5.08
C ARG A 136 1.66 0.26 -6.02
N ASP A 137 1.10 0.21 -7.22
CA ASP A 137 1.36 1.21 -8.24
C ASP A 137 0.60 2.52 -7.93
N ILE A 138 -0.63 2.41 -7.41
CA ILE A 138 -1.39 3.54 -6.86
C ILE A 138 -0.62 4.19 -5.70
N LEU A 139 -0.19 3.40 -4.72
CA LEU A 139 0.56 3.90 -3.57
C LEU A 139 1.82 4.65 -3.99
N ARG A 140 2.59 4.10 -4.95
CA ARG A 140 3.79 4.76 -5.48
C ARG A 140 3.47 6.08 -6.18
N THR A 141 2.37 6.14 -6.93
CA THR A 141 1.93 7.36 -7.61
C THR A 141 1.65 8.49 -6.63
N TYR A 142 1.08 8.16 -5.48
CA TYR A 142 0.81 9.11 -4.41
C TYR A 142 1.99 9.34 -3.46
N GLY A 143 3.13 8.72 -3.70
CA GLY A 143 4.35 8.93 -2.91
C GLY A 143 4.41 8.10 -1.63
N PHE A 144 3.62 7.03 -1.53
CA PHE A 144 3.74 6.11 -0.40
C PHE A 144 5.00 5.27 -0.48
N ILE A 145 5.59 5.00 0.68
CA ILE A 145 6.74 4.11 0.86
C ILE A 145 6.41 3.01 1.87
N ASN A 146 7.12 1.89 1.78
CA ASN A 146 6.91 0.78 2.70
C ASN A 146 7.47 1.09 4.10
N SER A 147 6.92 0.41 5.12
CA SER A 147 7.29 0.56 6.53
C SER A 147 8.59 -0.14 6.92
N ASN A 148 9.40 -0.61 5.98
CA ASN A 148 10.68 -1.22 6.29
C ASN A 148 11.63 -0.18 6.89
N TYR A 149 12.26 -0.55 8.01
CA TYR A 149 13.19 0.33 8.73
C TYR A 149 14.27 0.92 7.83
N SER A 150 14.89 0.07 7.00
CA SER A 150 15.93 0.48 6.06
C SER A 150 15.44 1.48 5.02
N THR A 151 14.21 1.30 4.52
CA THR A 151 13.62 2.23 3.56
C THR A 151 13.47 3.63 4.16
N ILE A 152 12.83 3.72 5.33
CA ILE A 152 12.61 5.00 6.01
C ILE A 152 13.95 5.66 6.36
N LYS A 153 14.91 4.87 6.88
CA LYS A 153 16.26 5.35 7.20
C LYS A 153 16.98 5.94 5.99
N ASN A 154 16.89 5.30 4.83
CA ASN A 154 17.52 5.79 3.60
C ASN A 154 16.93 7.14 3.16
N TYR A 155 15.61 7.32 3.24
CA TYR A 155 14.98 8.61 2.94
C TYR A 155 15.45 9.71 3.89
N LEU A 156 15.49 9.44 5.20
CA LEU A 156 15.96 10.41 6.19
C LEU A 156 17.43 10.76 6.01
N ASN A 157 18.28 9.78 5.68
CA ASN A 157 19.70 10.01 5.39
C ASN A 157 19.91 10.84 4.12
N SER A 158 18.97 10.79 3.16
CA SER A 158 18.99 11.61 1.94
C SER A 158 18.38 13.02 2.16
N ASP A 159 18.22 13.44 3.40
CA ASP A 159 17.58 14.72 3.75
C ASP A 159 16.14 14.88 3.22
N THR A 160 15.47 13.76 2.96
CA THR A 160 14.07 13.77 2.54
C THR A 160 13.18 13.62 3.78
N PRO A 161 12.29 14.58 4.06
CA PRO A 161 11.35 14.46 5.15
C PRO A 161 10.41 13.27 4.91
N VAL A 162 10.02 12.57 5.97
CA VAL A 162 9.16 11.39 5.90
C VAL A 162 7.97 11.54 6.83
N SER A 163 6.79 11.20 6.34
CA SER A 163 5.54 11.21 7.09
C SER A 163 5.22 9.80 7.60
N LEU A 164 5.04 9.65 8.91
CA LEU A 164 4.76 8.39 9.59
C LEU A 164 3.57 8.53 10.53
N VAL A 165 2.59 7.65 10.39
CA VAL A 165 1.48 7.52 11.34
C VAL A 165 1.84 6.42 12.35
N VAL A 166 2.23 6.81 13.55
CA VAL A 166 2.87 5.89 14.50
C VAL A 166 1.92 4.89 15.13
N GLY A 167 0.67 5.28 15.41
CA GLY A 167 -0.32 4.41 16.03
C GLY A 167 -0.61 3.14 15.24
N GLY A 168 -0.63 3.27 13.91
CA GLY A 168 -0.87 2.16 12.99
C GLY A 168 -2.26 1.54 13.16
N VAL A 169 -2.43 0.34 12.61
CA VAL A 169 -3.72 -0.38 12.61
C VAL A 169 -4.26 -0.60 14.02
N GLU A 170 -3.42 -0.76 15.02
CA GLU A 170 -3.86 -0.96 16.40
C GLU A 170 -4.63 0.27 16.91
N GLU A 171 -4.14 1.48 16.65
CA GLU A 171 -4.80 2.73 17.06
C GLU A 171 -6.15 2.93 16.36
N MET A 172 -6.30 2.43 15.12
CA MET A 172 -7.57 2.42 14.38
C MET A 172 -8.73 1.81 15.19
N PHE A 173 -8.47 0.70 15.91
CA PHE A 173 -9.51 0.00 16.69
C PHE A 173 -9.93 0.76 17.95
N TYR A 174 -9.14 1.75 18.38
CA TYR A 174 -9.43 2.59 19.55
C TYR A 174 -9.87 4.00 19.15
N THR A 175 -10.18 4.19 17.86
CA THR A 175 -10.69 5.48 17.36
C THR A 175 -12.08 5.74 17.92
N GLU A 176 -12.24 6.82 18.67
CA GLU A 176 -13.52 7.28 19.23
C GLU A 176 -13.70 8.76 18.92
N LYS A 177 -14.97 9.16 18.62
CA LYS A 177 -15.30 10.57 18.42
C LYS A 177 -14.97 11.40 19.65
N LYS A 178 -14.40 12.58 19.43
CA LYS A 178 -14.04 13.57 20.48
C LYS A 178 -13.03 13.07 21.51
N LYS A 179 -12.37 11.94 21.25
CA LYS A 179 -11.30 11.42 22.11
C LYS A 179 -10.03 11.21 21.33
N LEU A 180 -8.92 11.49 21.97
CA LEU A 180 -7.58 11.27 21.44
C LEU A 180 -6.94 10.08 22.15
N ASN A 181 -7.17 8.88 21.63
CA ASN A 181 -6.58 7.65 22.13
C ASN A 181 -5.30 7.36 21.34
N LEU A 182 -4.14 7.46 21.96
CA LEU A 182 -2.85 7.26 21.31
C LEU A 182 -2.16 5.98 21.81
N ILE A 183 -1.64 5.20 20.86
CA ILE A 183 -0.87 3.99 21.17
C ILE A 183 0.61 4.23 20.87
N LEU A 184 1.32 4.79 21.85
CA LEU A 184 2.73 5.18 21.73
C LEU A 184 3.68 4.32 22.57
N LYS A 185 3.23 3.79 23.70
CA LYS A 185 4.08 3.17 24.73
C LYS A 185 5.01 2.09 24.17
N ASN A 186 4.52 1.27 23.24
CA ASN A 186 5.26 0.15 22.66
C ASN A 186 5.87 0.48 21.28
N ARG A 187 5.63 1.68 20.76
CA ARG A 187 6.09 2.12 19.45
C ARG A 187 7.43 2.87 19.56
N LYS A 188 8.55 2.13 19.63
CA LYS A 188 9.88 2.74 19.82
C LYS A 188 10.68 2.89 18.53
N GLY A 189 10.22 2.27 17.43
CA GLY A 189 10.97 2.23 16.15
C GLY A 189 11.22 3.60 15.55
N TYR A 190 10.25 4.52 15.62
CA TYR A 190 10.38 5.87 15.07
C TYR A 190 11.37 6.74 15.88
N LEU A 191 11.42 6.55 17.21
CA LEU A 191 12.41 7.20 18.08
C LEU A 191 13.83 6.75 17.72
N LYS A 192 14.01 5.43 17.54
CA LYS A 192 15.29 4.85 17.11
C LYS A 192 15.72 5.40 15.75
N LEU A 193 14.80 5.49 14.78
CA LEU A 193 15.07 6.10 13.48
C LEU A 193 15.58 7.54 13.60
N ALA A 194 14.89 8.37 14.37
CA ALA A 194 15.26 9.77 14.57
C ALA A 194 16.66 9.90 15.22
N LEU A 195 16.94 9.11 16.25
CA LEU A 195 18.25 9.10 16.92
C LEU A 195 19.37 8.65 15.99
N GLU A 196 19.19 7.54 15.26
CA GLU A 196 20.23 7.01 14.36
C GLU A 196 20.49 7.91 13.15
N THR A 197 19.46 8.57 12.63
CA THR A 197 19.60 9.48 11.48
C THR A 197 19.92 10.91 11.90
N LYS A 198 19.91 11.19 13.19
CA LYS A 198 20.08 12.54 13.76
C LYS A 198 19.10 13.57 13.17
N LYS A 199 17.90 13.10 12.85
CA LYS A 199 16.84 13.95 12.31
C LYS A 199 15.83 14.32 13.39
N PRO A 200 15.29 15.55 13.36
CA PRO A 200 14.27 15.98 14.31
C PRO A 200 12.99 15.16 14.15
N LEU A 201 12.31 14.90 15.27
CA LEU A 201 10.93 14.44 15.30
C LEU A 201 10.00 15.66 15.31
N ILE A 202 9.06 15.65 14.39
CA ILE A 202 8.07 16.73 14.26
C ILE A 202 6.69 16.10 14.55
N PRO A 203 6.17 16.22 15.77
CA PRO A 203 4.86 15.72 16.11
C PRO A 203 3.78 16.57 15.45
N ILE A 204 2.80 15.93 14.82
CA ILE A 204 1.62 16.57 14.25
C ILE A 204 0.38 15.97 14.90
N ILE A 205 -0.44 16.82 15.45
CA ILE A 205 -1.73 16.44 16.02
C ILE A 205 -2.83 16.95 15.10
N THR A 206 -3.65 16.03 14.62
CA THR A 206 -4.76 16.32 13.72
C THR A 206 -6.06 16.34 14.51
N TYR A 207 -6.70 17.47 14.55
CA TYR A 207 -8.03 17.60 15.12
C TYR A 207 -9.09 17.26 14.07
N GLY A 208 -10.15 16.54 14.48
CA GLY A 208 -11.23 16.14 13.60
C GLY A 208 -11.00 14.86 12.81
N GLU A 209 -9.81 14.26 12.82
CA GLU A 209 -9.54 13.01 12.12
C GLU A 209 -10.46 11.88 12.59
N ASN A 210 -10.74 11.79 13.91
CA ASN A 210 -11.62 10.78 14.50
C ASN A 210 -13.12 11.08 14.29
N GLU A 211 -13.46 12.24 13.72
CA GLU A 211 -14.83 12.67 13.48
C GLU A 211 -15.27 12.50 12.03
N LEU A 212 -14.33 12.15 11.13
CA LEU A 212 -14.59 12.02 9.69
C LEU A 212 -15.48 10.82 9.35
N TYR A 213 -15.53 9.82 10.22
CA TYR A 213 -16.24 8.56 9.96
C TYR A 213 -17.18 8.24 11.12
N GLU A 214 -18.35 7.74 10.77
CA GLU A 214 -19.37 7.27 11.72
C GLU A 214 -19.24 5.78 12.01
#